data_141033c35ff2f8406507940a7f785e48
#
_entry.id   141033c35ff2f8406507940a7f785e48
#
_cell.length_a   1.000
_cell.length_b   1.000
_cell.length_c   1.000
_cell.angle_alpha   90.00
_cell.angle_beta   90.00
_cell.angle_gamma   90.00
#
_symmetry.space_group_name_H-M   'P 1'
#
loop_
_entity.id
_entity.type
_entity.pdbx_description
1 polymer ?
#
loop_
_entity_poly.entity_id
_entity_poly.type
_entity_poly.pdbx_seq_one_letter_code
_entity_poly.pdbx_strand_id
1 'polypeptide(L)'
;MKHTIFKIALAFVGMAALTSCSDFLDKTPKEELSDASFWKDSNDAEMYVSDMYNYLGWSADEAINTDDATMGIKWAAGNEAKGVYDPSDYAWSTEYTYIREANLALEKMPTVEMDDATRKKLEGQAYFFRGY
;
A
#
# COMPACT_ATOMS: atom_id res chain seq x y z
N MET A 1 49.90 36.97 16.77
CA MET A 1 48.72 36.69 17.62
C MET A 1 47.40 37.04 16.93
N LYS A 2 47.19 38.21 16.36
CA LYS A 2 45.91 38.62 15.74
C LYS A 2 45.46 37.68 14.58
N HIS A 3 46.39 37.26 13.72
CA HIS A 3 46.08 36.38 12.58
C HIS A 3 45.71 34.92 13.00
N THR A 4 46.27 34.46 14.13
CA THR A 4 45.95 33.12 14.65
C THR A 4 44.56 33.08 15.24
N ILE A 5 44.17 34.11 15.98
CA ILE A 5 42.82 34.24 16.57
C ILE A 5 41.77 34.33 15.45
N PHE A 6 42.06 35.09 14.39
CA PHE A 6 41.14 35.21 13.25
C PHE A 6 40.95 33.89 12.52
N LYS A 7 42.00 33.08 12.33
CA LYS A 7 41.92 31.75 11.72
C LYS A 7 41.12 30.77 12.57
N ILE A 8 41.26 30.81 13.91
CA ILE A 8 40.51 29.97 14.84
C ILE A 8 39.04 30.38 14.84
N ALA A 9 38.72 31.66 14.84
CA ALA A 9 37.36 32.15 14.76
C ALA A 9 36.65 31.74 13.44
N LEU A 10 37.38 31.81 12.32
CA LEU A 10 36.86 31.41 11.00
C LEU A 10 36.60 29.89 10.93
N ALA A 11 37.45 29.06 11.56
CA ALA A 11 37.27 27.63 11.65
C ALA A 11 36.04 27.26 12.52
N PHE A 12 35.79 28.00 13.61
CA PHE A 12 34.62 27.77 14.48
C PHE A 12 33.30 28.15 13.79
N VAL A 13 33.27 29.22 13.01
CA VAL A 13 32.09 29.61 12.22
C VAL A 13 31.81 28.60 11.11
N GLY A 14 32.86 28.03 10.49
CA GLY A 14 32.70 26.97 9.48
C GLY A 14 32.15 25.68 10.05
N MET A 15 32.47 25.32 11.29
CA MET A 15 31.95 24.09 11.95
C MET A 15 30.51 24.25 12.41
N ALA A 16 30.08 25.46 12.77
CA ALA A 16 28.67 25.71 13.15
C ALA A 16 27.70 25.67 11.96
N ALA A 17 28.19 25.87 10.73
CA ALA A 17 27.35 25.77 9.51
C ALA A 17 27.04 24.32 9.07
N LEU A 18 27.69 23.33 9.68
CA LEU A 18 27.47 21.93 9.35
C LEU A 18 26.35 21.25 10.18
N THR A 19 25.76 21.93 11.14
CA THR A 19 24.52 21.48 11.78
C THR A 19 23.34 21.79 10.85
N SER A 20 23.28 21.10 9.73
CA SER A 20 22.13 21.09 8.85
C SER A 20 20.94 20.52 9.63
N CYS A 21 19.88 21.32 9.77
CA CYS A 21 18.64 20.88 10.36
C CYS A 21 18.04 19.76 9.52
N SER A 22 18.19 18.51 9.94
CA SER A 22 17.54 17.34 9.32
C SER A 22 16.02 17.47 9.35
N ASP A 23 15.45 18.06 10.39
CA ASP A 23 14.01 18.25 10.57
C ASP A 23 13.33 19.17 9.54
N PHE A 24 14.09 19.93 8.76
CA PHE A 24 13.48 20.80 7.74
C PHE A 24 13.05 20.02 6.49
N LEU A 25 13.70 18.89 6.21
CA LEU A 25 13.41 18.06 5.03
C LEU A 25 12.42 16.92 5.35
N ASP A 26 12.33 16.51 6.61
CA ASP A 26 11.37 15.48 7.07
C ASP A 26 9.99 16.09 7.36
N LYS A 27 9.39 16.72 6.36
CA LYS A 27 7.98 17.11 6.44
C LYS A 27 7.13 15.95 5.97
N THR A 28 6.49 15.27 6.91
CA THR A 28 5.34 14.40 6.56
C THR A 28 4.31 15.25 5.81
N PRO A 29 3.87 14.83 4.61
CA PRO A 29 2.83 15.53 3.88
C PRO A 29 1.61 15.69 4.77
N LYS A 30 1.13 16.92 4.94
CA LYS A 30 -0.02 17.20 5.82
C LYS A 30 -1.36 16.78 5.21
N GLU A 31 -1.37 16.48 3.93
CA GLU A 31 -2.57 16.18 3.14
C GLU A 31 -2.63 14.73 2.64
N GLU A 32 -1.55 13.97 2.76
CA GLU A 32 -1.56 12.53 2.48
C GLU A 32 -1.45 11.76 3.79
N LEU A 33 -2.35 10.80 3.99
CA LEU A 33 -2.26 9.82 5.06
C LEU A 33 -0.99 8.99 4.82
N SER A 34 0.10 9.38 5.47
CA SER A 34 1.34 8.60 5.42
C SER A 34 1.17 7.36 6.31
N ASP A 35 1.87 6.28 5.99
CA ASP A 35 1.90 5.06 6.81
C ASP A 35 2.15 5.35 8.30
N ALA A 36 3.00 6.34 8.60
CA ALA A 36 3.32 6.73 9.98
C ALA A 36 2.16 7.45 10.70
N SER A 37 1.18 7.98 9.98
CA SER A 37 0.06 8.73 10.54
C SER A 37 -1.26 8.00 10.49
N PHE A 38 -1.36 6.91 9.72
CA PHE A 38 -2.62 6.19 9.50
C PHE A 38 -2.89 5.13 10.60
N TRP A 39 -1.94 4.25 10.88
CA TRP A 39 -2.12 3.08 11.76
C TRP A 39 -2.06 3.43 13.25
N LYS A 40 -3.00 4.21 13.79
CA LYS A 40 -3.00 4.68 15.18
C LYS A 40 -3.85 3.83 16.10
N ASP A 41 -5.05 3.50 15.68
CA ASP A 41 -6.03 2.80 16.51
C ASP A 41 -6.81 1.74 15.70
N SER A 42 -7.69 1.02 16.41
CA SER A 42 -8.51 -0.03 15.80
C SER A 42 -9.42 0.46 14.68
N ASN A 43 -9.86 1.71 14.73
CA ASN A 43 -10.73 2.29 13.70
C ASN A 43 -9.98 2.46 12.37
N ASP A 44 -8.73 2.88 12.42
CA ASP A 44 -7.87 2.97 11.23
C ASP A 44 -7.68 1.58 10.59
N ALA A 45 -7.41 0.57 11.41
CA ALA A 45 -7.28 -0.81 10.93
C ALA A 45 -8.59 -1.36 10.35
N GLU A 46 -9.74 -1.06 10.99
CA GLU A 46 -11.06 -1.42 10.47
C GLU A 46 -11.38 -0.73 9.15
N MET A 47 -11.05 0.54 9.01
CA MET A 47 -11.22 1.29 7.76
C MET A 47 -10.39 0.67 6.64
N TYR A 48 -9.13 0.35 6.91
CA TYR A 48 -8.24 -0.25 5.91
C TYR A 48 -8.73 -1.60 5.43
N VAL A 49 -9.12 -2.49 6.37
CA VAL A 49 -9.65 -3.81 6.02
C VAL A 49 -11.01 -3.70 5.34
N SER A 50 -11.83 -2.71 5.72
CA SER A 50 -13.13 -2.47 5.08
C SER A 50 -12.98 -2.04 3.61
N ASP A 51 -11.93 -1.31 3.27
CA ASP A 51 -11.66 -0.93 1.88
C ASP A 51 -11.36 -2.14 1.01
N MET A 52 -10.79 -3.21 1.56
CA MET A 52 -10.53 -4.47 0.84
C MET A 52 -11.82 -5.14 0.33
N TYR A 53 -12.99 -4.84 0.91
CA TYR A 53 -14.26 -5.36 0.40
C TYR A 53 -14.61 -4.84 -1.00
N ASN A 54 -14.00 -3.73 -1.41
CA ASN A 54 -14.11 -3.23 -2.78
C ASN A 54 -13.43 -4.16 -3.81
N TYR A 55 -12.54 -5.06 -3.36
CA TYR A 55 -11.87 -6.04 -4.21
C TYR A 55 -12.77 -7.23 -4.55
N LEU A 56 -13.86 -7.44 -3.80
CA LEU A 56 -14.88 -8.42 -4.13
C LEU A 56 -15.73 -7.91 -5.31
N GLY A 57 -15.09 -7.62 -6.42
CA GLY A 57 -15.75 -7.26 -7.65
C GLY A 57 -16.54 -8.46 -8.17
N TRP A 58 -17.85 -8.36 -8.18
CA TRP A 58 -18.67 -9.30 -8.91
C TRP A 58 -18.89 -8.74 -10.30
N SER A 59 -18.09 -9.15 -11.26
CA SER A 59 -18.38 -8.88 -12.64
C SER A 59 -18.86 -10.16 -13.30
N ALA A 60 -20.01 -10.06 -14.00
CA ALA A 60 -20.44 -11.11 -14.90
C ALA A 60 -19.39 -11.37 -16.01
N ASP A 61 -18.42 -10.46 -16.12
CA ASP A 61 -17.35 -10.52 -17.09
C ASP A 61 -16.34 -11.64 -16.80
N GLU A 62 -16.19 -12.07 -15.56
CA GLU A 62 -15.32 -13.21 -15.21
C GLU A 62 -15.83 -14.52 -15.81
N ALA A 63 -17.15 -14.74 -15.78
CA ALA A 63 -17.75 -15.95 -16.34
C ALA A 63 -17.65 -16.01 -17.87
N ILE A 64 -17.61 -14.87 -18.57
CA ILE A 64 -17.50 -14.82 -20.05
C ILE A 64 -16.10 -15.13 -20.55
N ASN A 65 -15.10 -15.13 -19.68
CA ASN A 65 -13.72 -15.51 -19.98
C ASN A 65 -13.44 -16.99 -19.71
N THR A 66 -14.47 -17.74 -19.33
CA THR A 66 -14.40 -19.18 -19.08
C THR A 66 -15.25 -19.96 -20.08
N ASP A 67 -15.34 -21.27 -19.91
CA ASP A 67 -16.24 -22.15 -20.69
C ASP A 67 -17.68 -22.13 -20.15
N ASP A 68 -17.93 -21.49 -19.00
CA ASP A 68 -19.25 -21.45 -18.36
C ASP A 68 -20.21 -20.46 -19.01
N ALA A 69 -19.70 -19.41 -19.64
CA ALA A 69 -20.54 -18.39 -20.28
C ALA A 69 -19.88 -17.80 -21.53
N THR A 70 -20.72 -17.40 -22.48
CA THR A 70 -20.29 -16.71 -23.70
C THR A 70 -21.15 -15.48 -23.92
N MET A 71 -20.55 -14.36 -24.27
CA MET A 71 -21.30 -13.20 -24.73
C MET A 71 -22.02 -13.50 -26.04
N GLY A 72 -23.30 -13.09 -26.12
CA GLY A 72 -24.10 -13.24 -27.34
C GLY A 72 -23.62 -12.45 -28.56
N ILE A 73 -22.52 -11.72 -28.41
CA ILE A 73 -21.91 -10.87 -29.46
C ILE A 73 -20.56 -11.46 -29.83
N LYS A 74 -20.43 -11.93 -31.09
CA LYS A 74 -19.28 -12.68 -31.58
C LYS A 74 -17.89 -12.04 -31.41
N TRP A 75 -17.82 -10.71 -31.30
CA TRP A 75 -16.57 -9.99 -31.16
C TRP A 75 -16.17 -9.74 -29.68
N ALA A 76 -17.05 -10.07 -28.77
CA ALA A 76 -16.83 -9.85 -27.33
C ALA A 76 -16.39 -11.12 -26.58
N ALA A 77 -16.28 -12.27 -27.26
CA ALA A 77 -15.69 -13.46 -26.63
C ALA A 77 -14.21 -13.24 -26.34
N GLY A 78 -13.81 -13.39 -25.06
CA GLY A 78 -12.41 -13.31 -24.66
C GLY A 78 -11.52 -14.30 -25.40
N ASN A 79 -10.22 -14.06 -25.39
CA ASN A 79 -9.25 -14.96 -25.99
C ASN A 79 -9.22 -16.31 -25.27
N GLU A 80 -9.48 -16.31 -23.96
CA GLU A 80 -9.56 -17.50 -23.12
C GLU A 80 -10.66 -18.45 -23.60
N ALA A 81 -11.86 -17.92 -23.85
CA ALA A 81 -13.00 -18.69 -24.36
C ALA A 81 -12.73 -19.27 -25.76
N LYS A 82 -11.77 -18.72 -26.49
CA LYS A 82 -11.32 -19.19 -27.82
C LYS A 82 -10.15 -20.18 -27.73
N GLY A 83 -9.59 -20.40 -26.54
CA GLY A 83 -8.37 -21.18 -26.34
C GLY A 83 -7.10 -20.50 -26.87
N VAL A 84 -7.13 -19.19 -27.07
CA VAL A 84 -5.98 -18.40 -27.53
C VAL A 84 -5.47 -17.61 -26.34
N TYR A 85 -4.33 -18.01 -25.79
CA TYR A 85 -3.71 -17.36 -24.64
C TYR A 85 -2.47 -16.60 -25.06
N ASP A 86 -2.41 -15.32 -24.72
CA ASP A 86 -1.20 -14.50 -24.80
C ASP A 86 -0.87 -13.96 -23.40
N PRO A 87 0.40 -13.98 -22.97
CA PRO A 87 0.81 -13.44 -21.67
C PRO A 87 0.42 -11.97 -21.45
N SER A 88 0.15 -11.22 -22.52
CA SER A 88 -0.30 -9.83 -22.46
C SER A 88 -1.80 -9.68 -22.19
N ASP A 89 -2.58 -10.76 -22.33
CA ASP A 89 -4.02 -10.72 -22.07
C ASP A 89 -4.34 -10.60 -20.57
N TYR A 90 -3.39 -10.98 -19.70
CA TYR A 90 -3.52 -10.91 -18.25
C TYR A 90 -2.61 -9.85 -17.64
N ALA A 91 -3.23 -8.78 -17.14
CA ALA A 91 -2.55 -7.78 -16.33
C ALA A 91 -2.68 -8.12 -14.84
N TRP A 92 -1.79 -8.93 -14.32
CA TRP A 92 -1.72 -9.33 -12.90
C TRP A 92 -1.47 -8.19 -11.92
N SER A 93 -1.36 -6.95 -12.41
CA SER A 93 -1.04 -5.78 -11.61
C SER A 93 -2.08 -5.48 -10.51
N THR A 94 -3.35 -5.72 -10.79
CA THR A 94 -4.45 -5.47 -9.85
C THR A 94 -4.43 -6.49 -8.72
N GLU A 95 -4.32 -7.77 -9.02
CA GLU A 95 -4.27 -8.87 -8.06
C GLU A 95 -3.05 -8.73 -7.13
N TYR A 96 -1.89 -8.42 -7.68
CA TYR A 96 -0.70 -8.16 -6.87
C TYR A 96 -0.82 -6.91 -5.99
N THR A 97 -1.58 -5.90 -6.42
CA THR A 97 -1.88 -4.74 -5.58
C THR A 97 -2.71 -5.17 -4.37
N TYR A 98 -3.76 -5.95 -4.57
CA TYR A 98 -4.62 -6.45 -3.48
C TYR A 98 -3.88 -7.37 -2.51
N ILE A 99 -3.05 -8.27 -3.02
CA ILE A 99 -2.17 -9.12 -2.20
C ILE A 99 -1.21 -8.26 -1.36
N ARG A 100 -0.64 -7.21 -1.96
CA ARG A 100 0.27 -6.29 -1.27
C ARG A 100 -0.44 -5.56 -0.13
N GLU A 101 -1.66 -5.08 -0.36
CA GLU A 101 -2.45 -4.37 0.65
C GLU A 101 -2.86 -5.29 1.79
N ALA A 102 -3.25 -6.53 1.50
CA ALA A 102 -3.51 -7.52 2.53
C ALA A 102 -2.24 -7.85 3.35
N ASN A 103 -1.09 -7.96 2.72
CA ASN A 103 0.18 -8.16 3.41
C ASN A 103 0.55 -6.97 4.30
N LEU A 104 0.33 -5.74 3.81
CA LEU A 104 0.57 -4.52 4.59
C LEU A 104 -0.34 -4.46 5.83
N ALA A 105 -1.62 -4.79 5.70
CA ALA A 105 -2.52 -4.87 6.83
C ALA A 105 -2.00 -5.86 7.89
N LEU A 106 -1.60 -7.08 7.48
CA LEU A 106 -1.08 -8.10 8.38
C LEU A 106 0.24 -7.68 9.05
N GLU A 107 1.08 -6.90 8.37
CA GLU A 107 2.33 -6.35 8.92
C GLU A 107 2.06 -5.26 9.96
N LYS A 108 1.09 -4.38 9.70
CA LYS A 108 0.80 -3.22 10.56
C LYS A 108 -0.08 -3.56 11.76
N MET A 109 -1.03 -4.48 11.65
CA MET A 109 -1.96 -4.83 12.73
C MET A 109 -1.31 -5.12 14.10
N PRO A 110 -0.16 -5.82 14.19
CA PRO A 110 0.50 -6.03 15.49
C PRO A 110 0.98 -4.74 16.17
N THR A 111 1.17 -3.66 15.42
CA THR A 111 1.66 -2.37 15.95
C THR A 111 0.53 -1.44 16.39
N VAL A 112 -0.71 -1.74 16.02
CA VAL A 112 -1.89 -0.93 16.32
C VAL A 112 -2.44 -1.27 17.69
N GLU A 113 -2.80 -0.26 18.48
CA GLU A 113 -3.41 -0.45 19.80
C GLU A 113 -4.88 -0.87 19.63
N MET A 114 -5.18 -2.12 19.94
CA MET A 114 -6.53 -2.68 19.90
C MET A 114 -6.64 -3.92 20.78
N ASP A 115 -7.87 -4.34 21.10
CA ASP A 115 -8.10 -5.60 21.80
C ASP A 115 -7.85 -6.83 20.91
N ASP A 116 -7.52 -7.96 21.54
CA ASP A 116 -7.15 -9.19 20.85
C ASP A 116 -8.28 -9.78 19.99
N ALA A 117 -9.54 -9.58 20.37
CA ALA A 117 -10.66 -10.12 19.60
C ALA A 117 -10.84 -9.36 18.30
N THR A 118 -10.77 -8.02 18.35
CA THR A 118 -10.79 -7.16 17.17
C THR A 118 -9.60 -7.45 16.26
N ARG A 119 -8.39 -7.57 16.82
CA ARG A 119 -7.18 -7.90 16.06
C ARG A 119 -7.36 -9.20 15.27
N LYS A 120 -7.76 -10.28 15.93
CA LYS A 120 -7.95 -11.59 15.29
C LYS A 120 -9.03 -11.56 14.20
N LYS A 121 -10.10 -10.78 14.43
CA LYS A 121 -11.16 -10.58 13.44
C LYS A 121 -10.62 -9.90 12.18
N LEU A 122 -9.84 -8.82 12.32
CA LEU A 122 -9.29 -8.07 11.20
C LEU A 122 -8.19 -8.85 10.47
N GLU A 123 -7.32 -9.55 11.21
CA GLU A 123 -6.31 -10.45 10.63
C GLU A 123 -6.97 -11.55 9.81
N GLY A 124 -8.04 -12.16 10.33
CA GLY A 124 -8.80 -13.18 9.60
C GLY A 124 -9.36 -12.67 8.27
N GLN A 125 -9.88 -11.44 8.25
CA GLN A 125 -10.35 -10.80 7.02
C GLN A 125 -9.20 -10.52 6.04
N ALA A 126 -8.07 -9.99 6.52
CA ALA A 126 -6.91 -9.75 5.69
C ALA A 126 -6.32 -11.05 5.11
N TYR A 127 -6.31 -12.15 5.88
CA TYR A 127 -5.93 -13.47 5.36
C TYR A 127 -6.91 -13.97 4.30
N PHE A 128 -8.21 -13.73 4.48
CA PHE A 128 -9.21 -14.08 3.47
C PHE A 128 -8.94 -13.34 2.15
N PHE A 129 -8.80 -12.02 2.18
CA PHE A 129 -8.53 -11.23 0.97
C PHE A 129 -7.20 -11.57 0.30
N ARG A 130 -6.20 -11.95 1.08
CA ARG A 130 -4.92 -12.41 0.52
C ARG A 130 -5.04 -13.75 -0.22
N GLY A 131 -5.97 -14.59 0.20
CA GLY A 131 -6.19 -15.91 -0.41
C GLY A 131 -7.23 -15.93 -1.53
N TYR A 132 -8.10 -14.92 -1.55
CA TYR A 132 -9.11 -14.72 -2.59
C TYR A 132 -8.47 -14.31 -3.90
#